data_21815968bac57e5ad26f58dca67154bc
#
_entry.id   21815968bac57e5ad26f58dca67154bc
#
_cell.length_a   1.000
_cell.length_b   1.000
_cell.length_c   1.000
_cell.angle_alpha   90.00
_cell.angle_beta   90.00
_cell.angle_gamma   90.00
#
_symmetry.space_group_name_H-M   'P 1'
#
loop_
_entity.id
_entity.type
_entity.pdbx_description
1 polymer ?
#
loop_
_entity_poly.entity_id
_entity_poly.type
_entity_poly.pdbx_seq_one_letter_code
_entity_poly.pdbx_strand_id
1 'polypeptide(L)'
;YEGGGIDPDVALKPYQGLEILKWLEQENIIFDWANQQYNSLPDTLFQAISDLQYTQFSQYAVKKSQAKLQEKLHKSMASMYSDTQFLQQISGLKINSDQVNTKVKADLIKQKSSIILALNRAMMEKKLKRNRFHPAWLLLDLESNEAAKLLHEPTRYQSLLK
;
A
#
# COMPACT_ATOMS: atom_id res chain seq x y z
N TYR A 1 -21.03 -7.10 27.96
CA TYR A 1 -19.69 -7.67 27.67
C TYR A 1 -18.82 -6.54 27.13
N GLU A 2 -18.14 -5.85 28.03
CA GLU A 2 -16.97 -5.03 27.68
C GLU A 2 -15.80 -6.01 27.49
N GLY A 3 -15.78 -6.66 26.33
CA GLY A 3 -14.68 -7.53 25.96
C GLY A 3 -13.49 -6.70 25.51
N GLY A 4 -12.58 -6.38 26.41
CA GLY A 4 -11.21 -6.09 26.05
C GLY A 4 -10.69 -7.27 25.21
N GLY A 5 -10.11 -6.98 24.04
CA GLY A 5 -9.49 -8.02 23.21
C GLY A 5 -8.40 -8.78 23.98
N ILE A 6 -7.99 -9.91 23.44
CA ILE A 6 -6.84 -10.65 23.99
C ILE A 6 -5.57 -9.86 23.66
N ASP A 7 -4.79 -9.50 24.67
CA ASP A 7 -3.47 -8.90 24.45
C ASP A 7 -2.53 -9.96 23.87
N PRO A 8 -1.81 -9.66 22.79
CA PRO A 8 -0.89 -10.61 22.18
C PRO A 8 0.36 -10.80 23.05
N ASP A 9 0.80 -12.05 23.22
CA ASP A 9 2.04 -12.39 23.95
C ASP A 9 3.29 -11.79 23.29
N VAL A 10 3.25 -11.58 21.97
CA VAL A 10 4.29 -10.92 21.20
C VAL A 10 3.68 -9.76 20.40
N ALA A 11 3.89 -8.55 20.87
CA ALA A 11 3.44 -7.36 20.16
C ALA A 11 4.40 -7.06 19.00
N LEU A 12 3.93 -7.16 17.76
CA LEU A 12 4.63 -6.60 16.62
C LEU A 12 4.48 -5.09 16.63
N LYS A 13 5.58 -4.38 16.31
CA LYS A 13 5.49 -2.92 16.15
C LYS A 13 4.49 -2.60 15.04
N PRO A 14 3.39 -1.91 15.35
CA PRO A 14 2.45 -1.52 14.30
C PRO A 14 3.20 -0.69 13.25
N TYR A 15 2.84 -0.88 12.00
CA TYR A 15 3.34 -0.06 10.91
C TYR A 15 2.98 1.41 11.19
N GLN A 16 3.91 2.17 11.75
CA GLN A 16 3.70 3.59 12.04
C GLN A 16 3.79 4.38 10.73
N GLY A 17 2.84 5.30 10.54
CA GLY A 17 2.90 6.29 9.46
C GLY A 17 2.56 5.76 8.07
N LEU A 18 1.59 4.85 7.96
CA LEU A 18 1.15 4.26 6.68
C LEU A 18 0.23 5.18 5.85
N GLU A 19 0.28 6.49 6.04
CA GLU A 19 -0.63 7.43 5.37
C GLU A 19 -0.55 7.31 3.84
N ILE A 20 0.66 7.27 3.29
CA ILE A 20 0.82 7.13 1.84
C ILE A 20 0.36 5.75 1.36
N LEU A 21 0.62 4.67 2.10
CA LEU A 21 0.15 3.34 1.74
C LEU A 21 -1.38 3.28 1.72
N LYS A 22 -2.04 3.77 2.78
CA LYS A 22 -3.51 3.88 2.82
C LYS A 22 -4.07 4.67 1.64
N TRP A 23 -3.44 5.80 1.31
CA TRP A 23 -3.81 6.60 0.16
C TRP A 23 -3.70 5.82 -1.15
N LEU A 24 -2.58 5.14 -1.37
CA LEU A 24 -2.32 4.34 -2.57
C LEU A 24 -3.33 3.19 -2.73
N GLU A 25 -3.75 2.57 -1.62
CA GLU A 25 -4.77 1.52 -1.60
C GLU A 25 -6.18 2.10 -1.84
N GLN A 26 -6.58 3.15 -1.11
CA GLN A 26 -7.88 3.79 -1.23
C GLN A 26 -8.15 4.35 -2.63
N GLU A 27 -7.12 4.89 -3.28
CA GLU A 27 -7.21 5.41 -4.65
C GLU A 27 -6.97 4.35 -5.72
N ASN A 28 -6.86 3.08 -5.33
CA ASN A 28 -6.60 1.93 -6.20
C ASN A 28 -5.30 2.02 -7.00
N ILE A 29 -4.33 2.84 -6.59
CA ILE A 29 -3.08 3.06 -7.34
C ILE A 29 -2.24 1.79 -7.39
N ILE A 30 -2.15 1.05 -6.27
CA ILE A 30 -1.47 -0.25 -6.21
C ILE A 30 -2.16 -1.27 -7.11
N PHE A 31 -3.49 -1.35 -7.00
CA PHE A 31 -4.30 -2.28 -7.78
C PHE A 31 -4.19 -2.02 -9.29
N ASP A 32 -4.30 -0.77 -9.72
CA ASP A 32 -4.21 -0.38 -11.13
C ASP A 32 -2.84 -0.69 -11.71
N TRP A 33 -1.78 -0.41 -10.95
CA TRP A 33 -0.43 -0.74 -11.38
C TRP A 33 -0.21 -2.25 -11.49
N ALA A 34 -0.66 -3.02 -10.49
CA ALA A 34 -0.59 -4.48 -10.52
C ALA A 34 -1.33 -5.05 -11.72
N ASN A 35 -2.50 -4.48 -12.09
CA ASN A 35 -3.23 -4.88 -13.29
C ASN A 35 -2.45 -4.65 -14.58
N GLN A 36 -1.76 -3.51 -14.68
CA GLN A 36 -0.95 -3.21 -15.87
C GLN A 36 0.24 -4.15 -15.99
N GLN A 37 0.87 -4.52 -14.86
CA GLN A 37 1.99 -5.46 -14.86
C GLN A 37 1.58 -6.91 -15.10
N TYR A 38 0.34 -7.28 -14.77
CA TYR A 38 -0.15 -8.65 -14.90
C TYR A 38 0.06 -9.23 -16.30
N ASN A 39 -0.21 -8.44 -17.34
CA ASN A 39 -0.12 -8.87 -18.73
C ASN A 39 1.32 -9.02 -19.24
N SER A 40 2.29 -8.46 -18.55
CA SER A 40 3.71 -8.44 -18.96
C SER A 40 4.57 -9.53 -18.35
N LEU A 41 4.04 -10.28 -17.37
CA LEU A 41 4.80 -11.29 -16.63
C LEU A 41 4.30 -12.72 -16.94
N PRO A 42 5.20 -13.72 -17.07
CA PRO A 42 4.80 -15.10 -17.31
C PRO A 42 3.96 -15.66 -16.14
N ASP A 43 2.98 -16.52 -16.47
CA ASP A 43 1.99 -17.05 -15.51
C ASP A 43 2.54 -18.05 -14.49
N THR A 44 3.80 -18.42 -14.59
CA THR A 44 4.31 -19.62 -13.95
C THR A 44 5.04 -19.39 -12.63
N LEU A 45 5.55 -18.19 -12.38
CA LEU A 45 6.34 -17.93 -11.17
C LEU A 45 6.06 -16.51 -10.63
N PHE A 46 5.67 -16.43 -9.35
CA PHE A 46 5.69 -15.17 -8.64
C PHE A 46 7.15 -14.73 -8.43
N GLN A 47 7.47 -13.54 -8.88
CA GLN A 47 8.73 -12.86 -8.56
C GLN A 47 8.43 -11.65 -7.69
N ALA A 48 9.17 -11.52 -6.59
CA ALA A 48 9.08 -10.36 -5.74
C ALA A 48 9.45 -9.09 -6.53
N ILE A 49 8.81 -7.99 -6.19
CA ILE A 49 9.05 -6.68 -6.81
C ILE A 49 10.52 -6.29 -6.66
N SER A 50 11.20 -6.10 -7.78
CA SER A 50 12.58 -5.62 -7.85
C SER A 50 12.68 -4.11 -7.60
N ASP A 51 13.88 -3.62 -7.30
CA ASP A 51 14.14 -2.19 -7.16
C ASP A 51 13.80 -1.37 -8.42
N LEU A 52 14.04 -1.95 -9.60
CA LEU A 52 13.67 -1.33 -10.87
C LEU A 52 12.14 -1.18 -10.99
N GLN A 53 11.40 -2.25 -10.69
CA GLN A 53 9.94 -2.23 -10.71
C GLN A 53 9.38 -1.27 -9.66
N TYR A 54 10.00 -1.20 -8.47
CA TYR A 54 9.62 -0.22 -7.46
C TYR A 54 9.85 1.22 -7.93
N THR A 55 10.94 1.48 -8.63
CA THR A 55 11.21 2.80 -9.22
C THR A 55 10.15 3.18 -10.25
N GLN A 56 9.76 2.25 -11.12
CA GLN A 56 8.69 2.44 -12.10
C GLN A 56 7.33 2.69 -11.41
N PHE A 57 7.02 1.89 -10.39
CA PHE A 57 5.83 2.11 -9.56
C PHE A 57 5.83 3.50 -8.92
N SER A 58 6.97 3.93 -8.36
CA SER A 58 7.07 5.23 -7.69
C SER A 58 6.79 6.39 -8.64
N GLN A 59 7.30 6.33 -9.87
CA GLN A 59 6.99 7.33 -10.91
C GLN A 59 5.49 7.32 -11.27
N TYR A 60 4.93 6.13 -11.44
CA TYR A 60 3.50 5.96 -11.69
C TYR A 60 2.65 6.51 -10.54
N ALA A 61 2.99 6.17 -9.29
CA ALA A 61 2.28 6.59 -8.09
C ALA A 61 2.28 8.11 -7.91
N VAL A 62 3.41 8.78 -8.14
CA VAL A 62 3.51 10.26 -8.11
C VAL A 62 2.55 10.88 -9.12
N LYS A 63 2.59 10.43 -10.37
CA LYS A 63 1.71 10.94 -11.43
C LYS A 63 0.23 10.71 -11.13
N LYS A 64 -0.13 9.53 -10.65
CA LYS A 64 -1.52 9.19 -10.31
C LYS A 64 -2.01 9.94 -9.08
N SER A 65 -1.18 10.06 -8.04
CA SER A 65 -1.53 10.82 -6.83
C SER A 65 -1.82 12.28 -7.14
N GLN A 66 -1.03 12.91 -7.99
CA GLN A 66 -1.27 14.28 -8.43
C GLN A 66 -2.63 14.41 -9.15
N ALA A 67 -2.93 13.52 -10.08
CA ALA A 67 -4.20 13.52 -10.82
C ALA A 67 -5.40 13.32 -9.89
N LYS A 68 -5.30 12.36 -8.96
CA LYS A 68 -6.36 12.05 -7.98
C LYS A 68 -6.60 13.20 -6.99
N LEU A 69 -5.54 13.86 -6.53
CA LEU A 69 -5.67 15.03 -5.66
C LEU A 69 -6.33 16.20 -6.38
N GLN A 70 -5.96 16.44 -7.63
CA GLN A 70 -6.59 17.47 -8.48
C GLN A 70 -8.09 17.17 -8.68
N GLU A 71 -8.44 15.93 -8.99
CA GLU A 71 -9.83 15.49 -9.14
C GLU A 71 -10.63 15.69 -7.84
N LYS A 72 -10.07 15.30 -6.68
CA LYS A 72 -10.71 15.49 -5.36
C LYS A 72 -10.90 16.95 -5.03
N LEU A 73 -9.93 17.80 -5.32
CA LEU A 73 -10.05 19.24 -5.13
C LEU A 73 -11.25 19.77 -5.92
N HIS A 74 -11.32 19.47 -7.22
CA HIS A 74 -12.43 19.93 -8.07
C HIS A 74 -13.79 19.40 -7.57
N LYS A 75 -13.89 18.12 -7.20
CA LYS A 75 -15.12 17.54 -6.65
C LYS A 75 -15.56 18.22 -5.33
N SER A 76 -14.61 18.45 -4.43
CA SER A 76 -14.91 19.14 -3.16
C SER A 76 -15.38 20.56 -3.40
N MET A 77 -14.76 21.29 -4.31
CA MET A 77 -15.19 22.64 -4.66
C MET A 77 -16.57 22.63 -5.32
N ALA A 78 -16.82 21.72 -6.25
CA ALA A 78 -18.13 21.59 -6.89
C ALA A 78 -19.25 21.23 -5.90
N SER A 79 -18.94 20.47 -4.83
CA SER A 79 -19.93 20.15 -3.79
C SER A 79 -20.23 21.31 -2.84
N MET A 80 -19.31 22.26 -2.71
CA MET A 80 -19.45 23.42 -1.82
C MET A 80 -20.19 24.60 -2.50
N TYR A 81 -20.11 24.68 -3.81
CA TYR A 81 -20.63 25.82 -4.59
C TYR A 81 -21.56 25.34 -5.69
N SER A 82 -22.78 25.84 -5.70
CA SER A 82 -23.77 25.58 -6.74
C SER A 82 -23.69 26.57 -7.93
N ASP A 83 -22.90 27.64 -7.77
CA ASP A 83 -22.75 28.67 -8.78
C ASP A 83 -21.83 28.21 -9.92
N THR A 84 -22.40 28.05 -11.10
CA THR A 84 -21.69 27.57 -12.30
C THR A 84 -20.60 28.54 -12.79
N GLN A 85 -20.81 29.84 -12.61
CA GLN A 85 -19.83 30.85 -13.02
C GLN A 85 -18.60 30.82 -12.08
N PHE A 86 -18.85 30.70 -10.78
CA PHE A 86 -17.77 30.53 -9.80
C PHE A 86 -17.00 29.25 -10.04
N LEU A 87 -17.67 28.12 -10.31
CA LEU A 87 -17.02 26.85 -10.64
C LEU A 87 -16.13 26.94 -11.87
N GLN A 88 -16.53 27.71 -12.90
CA GLN A 88 -15.70 27.96 -14.09
C GLN A 88 -14.44 28.76 -13.73
N GLN A 89 -14.56 29.79 -12.89
CA GLN A 89 -13.41 30.59 -12.45
C GLN A 89 -12.39 29.77 -11.65
N ILE A 90 -12.86 28.88 -10.78
CA ILE A 90 -11.97 28.04 -9.96
C ILE A 90 -11.50 26.78 -10.66
N SER A 91 -12.07 26.42 -11.81
CA SER A 91 -11.63 25.26 -12.60
C SER A 91 -10.15 25.34 -13.02
N GLY A 92 -9.61 26.55 -13.08
CA GLY A 92 -8.20 26.83 -13.34
C GLY A 92 -7.27 26.66 -12.11
N LEU A 93 -7.81 26.47 -10.91
CA LEU A 93 -7.00 26.26 -9.72
C LEU A 93 -6.25 24.93 -9.81
N LYS A 94 -4.94 25.00 -9.73
CA LYS A 94 -4.06 23.83 -9.73
C LYS A 94 -3.43 23.62 -8.36
N ILE A 95 -3.40 22.38 -7.93
CA ILE A 95 -2.57 22.00 -6.78
C ILE A 95 -1.12 22.29 -7.13
N ASN A 96 -0.36 22.81 -6.16
CA ASN A 96 1.09 22.98 -6.35
C ASN A 96 1.75 21.61 -6.56
N SER A 97 1.95 21.28 -7.82
CA SER A 97 2.46 19.98 -8.27
C SER A 97 3.81 19.65 -7.66
N ASP A 98 4.68 20.64 -7.50
CA ASP A 98 6.05 20.40 -7.01
C ASP A 98 6.07 20.02 -5.54
N GLN A 99 5.26 20.70 -4.72
CA GLN A 99 5.13 20.35 -3.31
C GLN A 99 4.51 18.98 -3.12
N VAL A 100 3.43 18.66 -3.85
CA VAL A 100 2.79 17.33 -3.82
C VAL A 100 3.77 16.25 -4.26
N ASN A 101 4.45 16.46 -5.38
CA ASN A 101 5.41 15.48 -5.90
C ASN A 101 6.57 15.24 -4.92
N THR A 102 7.08 16.31 -4.31
CA THR A 102 8.16 16.21 -3.31
C THR A 102 7.71 15.43 -2.09
N LYS A 103 6.52 15.75 -1.56
CA LYS A 103 5.96 15.03 -0.40
C LYS A 103 5.70 13.56 -0.71
N VAL A 104 5.02 13.26 -1.82
CA VAL A 104 4.73 11.88 -2.23
C VAL A 104 6.02 11.08 -2.42
N LYS A 105 7.04 11.63 -3.09
CA LYS A 105 8.34 10.96 -3.27
C LYS A 105 9.01 10.66 -1.93
N ALA A 106 9.03 11.61 -1.01
CA ALA A 106 9.63 11.42 0.31
C ALA A 106 8.92 10.29 1.09
N ASP A 107 7.58 10.25 1.06
CA ASP A 107 6.79 9.24 1.74
C ASP A 107 6.93 7.86 1.08
N LEU A 108 7.02 7.79 -0.26
CA LEU A 108 7.32 6.55 -0.98
C LEU A 108 8.68 5.97 -0.57
N ILE A 109 9.71 6.80 -0.44
CA ILE A 109 11.04 6.37 0.03
C ILE A 109 10.95 5.86 1.48
N LYS A 110 10.30 6.62 2.36
CA LYS A 110 10.18 6.30 3.79
C LYS A 110 9.45 4.97 4.03
N GLN A 111 8.42 4.68 3.22
CA GLN A 111 7.56 3.50 3.39
C GLN A 111 7.82 2.42 2.34
N LYS A 112 9.00 2.43 1.70
CA LYS A 112 9.35 1.51 0.60
C LYS A 112 9.03 0.05 0.93
N SER A 113 9.45 -0.45 2.08
CA SER A 113 9.27 -1.85 2.46
C SER A 113 7.79 -2.25 2.55
N SER A 114 6.97 -1.42 3.18
CA SER A 114 5.53 -1.68 3.33
C SER A 114 4.80 -1.62 1.97
N ILE A 115 5.21 -0.70 1.11
CA ILE A 115 4.63 -0.57 -0.23
C ILE A 115 5.05 -1.75 -1.11
N ILE A 116 6.30 -2.20 -1.05
CA ILE A 116 6.74 -3.42 -1.77
C ILE A 116 5.93 -4.63 -1.31
N LEU A 117 5.66 -4.76 -0.02
CA LEU A 117 4.83 -5.85 0.52
C LEU A 117 3.41 -5.80 -0.06
N ALA A 118 2.79 -4.62 -0.08
CA ALA A 118 1.45 -4.43 -0.66
C ALA A 118 1.42 -4.71 -2.18
N LEU A 119 2.45 -4.29 -2.92
CA LEU A 119 2.59 -4.59 -4.35
C LEU A 119 2.75 -6.09 -4.59
N ASN A 120 3.60 -6.76 -3.82
CA ASN A 120 3.77 -8.20 -3.88
C ASN A 120 2.44 -8.92 -3.65
N ARG A 121 1.69 -8.51 -2.63
CA ARG A 121 0.36 -9.04 -2.33
C ARG A 121 -0.58 -8.87 -3.51
N ALA A 122 -0.71 -7.65 -4.04
CA ALA A 122 -1.58 -7.35 -5.16
C ALA A 122 -1.23 -8.17 -6.42
N MET A 123 0.06 -8.39 -6.69
CA MET A 123 0.53 -9.22 -7.80
C MET A 123 0.23 -10.70 -7.56
N MET A 124 0.43 -11.20 -6.35
CA MET A 124 0.13 -12.59 -5.98
C MET A 124 -1.36 -12.90 -6.10
N GLU A 125 -2.22 -12.04 -5.58
CA GLU A 125 -3.68 -12.20 -5.64
C GLU A 125 -4.18 -12.39 -7.07
N LYS A 126 -3.51 -11.76 -8.04
CA LYS A 126 -3.86 -11.88 -9.45
C LYS A 126 -3.28 -13.11 -10.15
N LYS A 127 -2.03 -13.43 -9.84
CA LYS A 127 -1.28 -14.47 -10.57
C LYS A 127 -1.44 -15.86 -10.01
N LEU A 128 -1.62 -15.96 -8.71
CA LEU A 128 -1.66 -17.25 -8.06
C LEU A 128 -3.11 -17.70 -7.85
N LYS A 129 -3.38 -18.95 -8.20
CA LYS A 129 -4.62 -19.60 -7.79
C LYS A 129 -4.68 -19.59 -6.25
N ARG A 130 -5.89 -19.57 -5.70
CA ARG A 130 -6.13 -19.49 -4.25
C ARG A 130 -5.29 -20.48 -3.42
N ASN A 131 -5.11 -21.70 -3.91
CA ASN A 131 -4.33 -22.75 -3.25
C ASN A 131 -2.81 -22.51 -3.24
N ARG A 132 -2.30 -21.60 -4.09
CA ARG A 132 -0.88 -21.19 -4.14
C ARG A 132 -0.63 -19.83 -3.52
N PHE A 133 -1.67 -19.01 -3.42
CA PHE A 133 -1.56 -17.67 -2.85
C PHE A 133 -1.19 -17.72 -1.37
N HIS A 134 -1.91 -18.51 -0.57
CA HIS A 134 -1.68 -18.57 0.87
C HIS A 134 -0.26 -19.01 1.26
N PRO A 135 0.29 -20.12 0.73
CA PRO A 135 1.67 -20.50 1.03
C PRO A 135 2.70 -19.44 0.62
N ALA A 136 2.54 -18.83 -0.55
CA ALA A 136 3.45 -17.80 -1.03
C ALA A 136 3.38 -16.52 -0.18
N TRP A 137 2.17 -16.15 0.28
CA TRP A 137 1.98 -15.00 1.15
C TRP A 137 2.62 -15.20 2.53
N LEU A 138 2.50 -16.38 3.13
CA LEU A 138 3.12 -16.69 4.43
C LEU A 138 4.63 -16.43 4.46
N LEU A 139 5.32 -16.58 3.33
CA LEU A 139 6.75 -16.27 3.23
C LEU A 139 7.04 -14.76 3.32
N LEU A 140 6.08 -13.91 3.02
CA LEU A 140 6.21 -12.45 3.04
C LEU A 140 5.52 -11.82 4.24
N ASP A 141 4.64 -12.55 4.91
CA ASP A 141 3.86 -12.08 6.04
C ASP A 141 4.74 -11.95 7.29
N LEU A 142 4.78 -10.75 7.86
CA LEU A 142 5.64 -10.45 9.01
C LEU A 142 5.22 -11.21 10.27
N GLU A 143 3.92 -11.37 10.48
CA GLU A 143 3.38 -12.08 11.65
C GLU A 143 3.75 -13.56 11.58
N SER A 144 3.56 -14.17 10.41
CA SER A 144 3.92 -15.56 10.16
C SER A 144 5.44 -15.79 10.29
N ASN A 145 6.26 -14.86 9.79
CA ASN A 145 7.71 -14.95 9.91
C ASN A 145 8.19 -14.81 11.35
N GLU A 146 7.58 -13.91 12.13
CA GLU A 146 7.94 -13.75 13.54
C GLU A 146 7.46 -14.95 14.38
N ALA A 147 6.28 -15.48 14.09
CA ALA A 147 5.79 -16.72 14.71
C ALA A 147 6.72 -17.91 14.39
N ALA A 148 7.16 -18.04 13.14
CA ALA A 148 8.12 -19.07 12.76
C ALA A 148 9.45 -18.94 13.51
N LYS A 149 10.00 -17.73 13.65
CA LYS A 149 11.21 -17.49 14.45
C LYS A 149 11.01 -17.89 15.90
N LEU A 150 9.88 -17.50 16.51
CA LEU A 150 9.56 -17.85 17.88
C LEU A 150 9.53 -19.37 18.10
N LEU A 151 8.94 -20.13 17.16
CA LEU A 151 8.91 -21.59 17.21
C LEU A 151 10.32 -22.22 17.11
N HIS A 152 11.27 -21.55 16.46
CA HIS A 152 12.67 -21.96 16.40
C HIS A 152 13.52 -21.52 17.59
N GLU A 153 12.94 -20.76 18.54
CA GLU A 153 13.57 -20.31 19.79
C GLU A 153 12.91 -20.96 21.02
N PRO A 154 13.18 -22.23 21.35
CA PRO A 154 12.43 -22.96 22.38
C PRO A 154 12.43 -22.28 23.74
N THR A 155 13.53 -21.65 24.12
CA THR A 155 13.66 -20.95 25.42
C THR A 155 12.74 -19.74 25.50
N ARG A 156 12.67 -18.94 24.43
CA ARG A 156 11.79 -17.77 24.33
C ARG A 156 10.32 -18.22 24.28
N TYR A 157 10.01 -19.24 23.49
CA TYR A 157 8.66 -19.80 23.39
C TYR A 157 8.17 -20.29 24.76
N GLN A 158 8.97 -21.07 25.47
CA GLN A 158 8.60 -21.56 26.81
C GLN A 158 8.43 -20.45 27.85
N SER A 159 9.14 -19.32 27.71
CA SER A 159 8.97 -18.18 28.62
C SER A 159 7.63 -17.45 28.44
N LEU A 160 7.00 -17.57 27.29
CA LEU A 160 5.68 -16.98 27.00
C LEU A 160 4.51 -17.84 27.47
N LEU A 161 4.76 -19.15 27.72
CA LEU A 161 3.74 -20.08 28.21
C LEU A 161 3.55 -20.08 29.74
N LYS A 162 4.27 -19.24 30.46
CA LYS A 162 4.17 -19.09 31.91
C LYS A 162 3.24 -17.94 32.27
#